data_1cddb0231050e8fa151bd0a763ee5530
#
_entry.id   1cddb0231050e8fa151bd0a763ee5530
#
_cell.length_a   1.000
_cell.length_b   1.000
_cell.length_c   1.000
_cell.angle_alpha   90.00
_cell.angle_beta   90.00
_cell.angle_gamma   90.00
#
_symmetry.space_group_name_H-M   'P 1'
#
loop_
_entity.id
_entity.type
_entity.pdbx_description
1 polymer ?
#
loop_
_entity_poly.entity_id
_entity_poly.type
_entity_poly.pdbx_seq_one_letter_code
_entity_poly.pdbx_strand_id
1 'polypeptide(L)'
;SGLPTDRFSFEGFPPRTAGARLATFEKLRFEERTMVFFEAPHRLVDSLLDCVNVFGPDRQAAICREMTKRYEETIRGNLKELSTWATSNEVLGEITLVIAGAVTDSASLTAADMVARVREFESAGMDRKGAIATVADEFGIAKRLVYAAVVDANKMSQ
;
A
#
# COMPACT_ATOMS: atom_id res chain seq x y z
N SER A 1 -2.26 6.72 -16.52
CA SER A 1 -1.44 5.90 -15.60
C SER A 1 -1.30 4.45 -16.05
N GLY A 2 -2.32 3.85 -16.63
CA GLY A 2 -2.37 2.41 -16.96
C GLY A 2 -2.79 1.51 -15.79
N LEU A 3 -3.11 2.09 -14.65
CA LEU A 3 -3.64 1.38 -13.48
C LEU A 3 -5.17 1.24 -13.57
N PRO A 4 -5.80 0.29 -12.85
CA PRO A 4 -7.25 0.11 -12.84
C PRO A 4 -7.97 1.42 -12.48
N THR A 5 -9.05 1.73 -13.21
CA THR A 5 -9.80 2.99 -13.04
C THR A 5 -11.29 2.77 -12.82
N ASP A 6 -11.73 1.54 -12.69
CA ASP A 6 -13.12 1.17 -12.36
C ASP A 6 -13.54 1.76 -11.01
N ARG A 7 -12.62 1.80 -10.05
CA ARG A 7 -12.79 2.49 -8.76
C ARG A 7 -11.45 3.11 -8.35
N PHE A 8 -11.47 4.38 -7.98
CA PHE A 8 -10.30 5.09 -7.46
C PHE A 8 -10.69 6.03 -6.34
N SER A 9 -9.73 6.44 -5.54
CA SER A 9 -9.87 7.48 -4.52
C SER A 9 -8.92 8.64 -4.82
N PHE A 10 -9.42 9.85 -4.66
CA PHE A 10 -8.60 11.06 -4.73
C PHE A 10 -8.27 11.51 -3.31
N GLU A 11 -6.99 11.46 -2.97
CA GLU A 11 -6.48 11.69 -1.61
C GLU A 11 -5.90 13.12 -1.42
N GLY A 12 -5.86 13.92 -2.49
CA GLY A 12 -5.32 15.28 -2.46
C GLY A 12 -3.80 15.30 -2.28
N PHE A 13 -3.29 16.30 -1.55
CA PHE A 13 -1.87 16.43 -1.25
C PHE A 13 -1.52 15.69 0.05
N PRO A 14 -0.50 14.83 0.06
CA PRO A 14 0.00 14.24 1.29
C PRO A 14 0.50 15.32 2.27
N PRO A 15 0.39 15.09 3.58
CA PRO A 15 0.88 16.02 4.59
C PRO A 15 2.37 16.38 4.40
N ARG A 16 2.73 17.62 4.75
CA ARG A 16 4.09 18.13 4.53
C ARG A 16 5.13 17.46 5.44
N THR A 17 4.77 17.17 6.68
CA THR A 17 5.69 16.54 7.63
C THR A 17 5.73 15.03 7.44
N ALA A 18 6.91 14.43 7.51
CA ALA A 18 7.09 12.99 7.32
C ALA A 18 6.21 12.15 8.26
N GLY A 19 6.14 12.49 9.54
CA GLY A 19 5.32 11.74 10.50
C GLY A 19 3.83 11.77 10.18
N ALA A 20 3.28 12.93 9.78
CA ALA A 20 1.86 13.02 9.39
C ALA A 20 1.61 12.32 8.04
N ARG A 21 2.57 12.37 7.11
CA ARG A 21 2.49 11.70 5.82
C ARG A 21 2.49 10.19 5.97
N LEU A 22 3.41 9.65 6.76
CA LEU A 22 3.45 8.22 7.10
C LEU A 22 2.13 7.78 7.77
N ALA A 23 1.64 8.53 8.76
CA ALA A 23 0.37 8.20 9.42
C ALA A 23 -0.83 8.22 8.45
N THR A 24 -0.80 9.09 7.44
CA THR A 24 -1.83 9.12 6.38
C THR A 24 -1.70 7.90 5.47
N PHE A 25 -0.50 7.57 5.01
CA PHE A 25 -0.27 6.40 4.15
C PHE A 25 -0.59 5.09 4.88
N GLU A 26 -0.29 4.97 6.18
CA GLU A 26 -0.64 3.78 6.97
C GLU A 26 -2.15 3.51 7.02
N LYS A 27 -2.98 4.55 7.02
CA LYS A 27 -4.45 4.39 6.94
C LYS A 27 -4.89 3.84 5.59
N LEU A 28 -4.10 4.08 4.54
CA LEU A 28 -4.36 3.68 3.16
C LEU A 28 -3.62 2.40 2.76
N ARG A 29 -2.86 1.79 3.67
CA ARG A 29 -2.01 0.61 3.39
C ARG A 29 -2.77 -0.51 2.68
N PHE A 30 -4.02 -0.74 3.09
CA PHE A 30 -4.89 -1.78 2.56
C PHE A 30 -6.02 -1.25 1.67
N GLU A 31 -5.90 -0.02 1.16
CA GLU A 31 -6.86 0.53 0.21
C GLU A 31 -6.80 -0.27 -1.10
N GLU A 32 -7.93 -0.85 -1.50
CA GLU A 32 -8.05 -1.71 -2.69
C GLU A 32 -8.25 -0.92 -3.99
N ARG A 33 -8.70 0.33 -3.87
CA ARG A 33 -8.88 1.22 -5.02
C ARG A 33 -7.55 1.83 -5.44
N THR A 34 -7.43 2.17 -6.71
CA THR A 34 -6.35 3.03 -7.18
C THR A 34 -6.41 4.37 -6.44
N MET A 35 -5.30 4.80 -5.85
CA MET A 35 -5.17 6.05 -5.11
C MET A 35 -4.52 7.11 -5.99
N VAL A 36 -5.05 8.32 -5.96
CA VAL A 36 -4.54 9.48 -6.73
C VAL A 36 -4.16 10.59 -5.77
N PHE A 37 -2.91 11.02 -5.83
CA PHE A 37 -2.36 12.12 -5.03
C PHE A 37 -1.86 13.23 -5.95
N PHE A 38 -1.99 14.47 -5.52
CA PHE A 38 -1.19 15.56 -6.04
C PHE A 38 0.10 15.69 -5.22
N GLU A 39 1.22 16.03 -5.88
CA GLU A 39 2.47 16.24 -5.15
C GLU A 39 3.27 17.39 -5.77
N ALA A 40 4.07 18.05 -4.94
CA ALA A 40 5.00 19.07 -5.41
C ALA A 40 6.34 18.41 -5.83
N PRO A 41 6.99 18.88 -6.91
CA PRO A 41 8.22 18.29 -7.41
C PRO A 41 9.30 18.10 -6.35
N HIS A 42 9.54 19.12 -5.53
CA HIS A 42 10.56 19.13 -4.48
C HIS A 42 10.26 18.18 -3.30
N ARG A 43 9.05 17.61 -3.24
CA ARG A 43 8.60 16.66 -2.19
C ARG A 43 8.45 15.24 -2.72
N LEU A 44 8.48 15.05 -4.03
CA LEU A 44 8.17 13.78 -4.66
C LEU A 44 9.07 12.63 -4.17
N VAL A 45 10.37 12.88 -4.05
CA VAL A 45 11.34 11.86 -3.57
C VAL A 45 10.97 11.39 -2.17
N ASP A 46 10.77 12.31 -1.23
CA ASP A 46 10.42 11.98 0.15
C ASP A 46 9.08 11.23 0.22
N SER A 47 8.09 11.68 -0.56
CA SER A 47 6.78 11.03 -0.60
C SER A 47 6.86 9.62 -1.17
N LEU A 48 7.67 9.39 -2.22
CA LEU A 48 7.87 8.06 -2.78
C LEU A 48 8.61 7.12 -1.83
N LEU A 49 9.61 7.61 -1.09
CA LEU A 49 10.31 6.82 -0.07
C LEU A 49 9.36 6.39 1.06
N ASP A 50 8.49 7.30 1.52
CA ASP A 50 7.46 6.96 2.50
C ASP A 50 6.42 5.99 1.93
N CYS A 51 6.05 6.12 0.64
CA CYS A 51 5.19 5.14 -0.03
C CYS A 51 5.84 3.75 -0.11
N VAL A 52 7.14 3.67 -0.44
CA VAL A 52 7.89 2.39 -0.44
C VAL A 52 7.85 1.74 0.94
N ASN A 53 8.04 2.54 2.00
CA ASN A 53 8.04 2.05 3.38
C ASN A 53 6.66 1.49 3.80
N VAL A 54 5.57 2.14 3.40
CA VAL A 54 4.22 1.77 3.84
C VAL A 54 3.54 0.77 2.92
N PHE A 55 3.56 1.01 1.61
CA PHE A 55 2.85 0.20 0.62
C PHE A 55 3.69 -0.97 0.06
N GLY A 56 4.98 -0.97 0.36
CA GLY A 56 5.95 -1.96 -0.16
C GLY A 56 6.59 -1.53 -1.49
N PRO A 57 7.83 -2.01 -1.76
CA PRO A 57 8.62 -1.61 -2.92
C PRO A 57 8.00 -2.01 -4.27
N ASP A 58 7.26 -3.11 -4.30
CA ASP A 58 6.73 -3.72 -5.53
C ASP A 58 5.34 -3.20 -5.93
N ARG A 59 4.73 -2.31 -5.12
CA ARG A 59 3.44 -1.69 -5.41
C ARG A 59 3.52 -0.91 -6.71
N GLN A 60 2.66 -1.24 -7.67
CA GLN A 60 2.62 -0.56 -8.96
C GLN A 60 2.15 0.89 -8.82
N ALA A 61 2.79 1.79 -9.53
CA ALA A 61 2.46 3.21 -9.49
C ALA A 61 2.80 3.91 -10.82
N ALA A 62 2.36 5.15 -10.95
CA ALA A 62 2.74 6.02 -12.05
C ALA A 62 2.92 7.46 -11.55
N ILE A 63 3.97 8.12 -12.06
CA ILE A 63 4.16 9.56 -11.93
C ILE A 63 3.66 10.19 -13.23
N CYS A 64 2.58 10.96 -13.16
CA CYS A 64 2.07 11.74 -14.28
C CYS A 64 2.45 13.20 -14.04
N ARG A 65 3.20 13.80 -14.95
CA ARG A 65 3.60 15.19 -14.83
C ARG A 65 3.09 16.03 -15.99
N GLU A 66 2.81 17.31 -15.73
CA GLU A 66 2.40 18.31 -16.72
C GLU A 66 1.23 17.84 -17.60
N MET A 67 0.29 17.08 -17.04
CA MET A 67 -0.88 16.54 -17.76
C MET A 67 -1.60 17.66 -18.53
N THR A 68 -1.99 17.36 -19.77
CA THR A 68 -2.65 18.30 -20.72
C THR A 68 -1.78 19.46 -21.17
N LYS A 69 -0.48 19.47 -20.85
CA LYS A 69 0.48 20.52 -21.23
C LYS A 69 1.51 20.00 -22.25
N ARG A 70 2.36 20.91 -22.77
CA ARG A 70 3.35 20.59 -23.81
C ARG A 70 4.38 19.53 -23.40
N TYR A 71 4.69 19.44 -22.13
CA TYR A 71 5.70 18.54 -21.57
C TYR A 71 5.07 17.43 -20.74
N GLU A 72 3.87 17.01 -21.13
CA GLU A 72 3.21 15.87 -20.50
C GLU A 72 4.07 14.62 -20.59
N GLU A 73 4.25 13.97 -19.45
CA GLU A 73 5.00 12.72 -19.37
C GLU A 73 4.39 11.81 -18.30
N THR A 74 4.43 10.52 -18.55
CA THR A 74 3.99 9.52 -17.58
C THR A 74 5.06 8.43 -17.43
N ILE A 75 5.61 8.32 -16.22
CA ILE A 75 6.59 7.32 -15.83
C ILE A 75 5.86 6.24 -15.03
N ARG A 76 5.97 4.99 -15.47
CA ARG A 76 5.30 3.83 -14.87
C ARG A 76 6.33 2.86 -14.30
N GLY A 77 5.99 2.18 -13.20
CA GLY A 77 6.82 1.17 -12.58
C GLY A 77 6.31 0.83 -11.19
N ASN A 78 7.10 0.09 -10.43
CA ASN A 78 6.85 -0.08 -9.02
C ASN A 78 7.39 1.11 -8.22
N LEU A 79 6.98 1.25 -6.97
CA LEU A 79 7.37 2.38 -6.11
C LEU A 79 8.89 2.49 -5.94
N LYS A 80 9.62 1.36 -5.89
CA LYS A 80 11.09 1.35 -5.79
C LYS A 80 11.73 1.93 -7.06
N GLU A 81 11.28 1.51 -8.23
CA GLU A 81 11.77 2.02 -9.51
C GLU A 81 11.50 3.52 -9.66
N LEU A 82 10.28 3.95 -9.31
CA LEU A 82 9.90 5.36 -9.37
C LEU A 82 10.65 6.22 -8.36
N SER A 83 10.93 5.72 -7.15
CA SER A 83 11.74 6.44 -6.16
C SER A 83 13.19 6.61 -6.64
N THR A 84 13.76 5.57 -7.27
CA THR A 84 15.10 5.62 -7.87
C THR A 84 15.13 6.61 -9.04
N TRP A 85 14.14 6.56 -9.92
CA TRP A 85 14.01 7.50 -11.03
C TRP A 85 13.91 8.95 -10.55
N ALA A 86 13.04 9.23 -9.56
CA ALA A 86 12.86 10.58 -9.02
C ALA A 86 14.12 11.13 -8.32
N THR A 87 14.93 10.24 -7.71
CA THR A 87 16.20 10.62 -7.09
C THR A 87 17.28 10.96 -8.14
N SER A 88 17.22 10.32 -9.30
CA SER A 88 18.24 10.45 -10.35
C SER A 88 17.92 11.51 -11.40
N ASN A 89 16.73 12.10 -11.37
CA ASN A 89 16.26 13.05 -12.36
C ASN A 89 15.77 14.34 -11.70
N GLU A 90 15.95 15.46 -12.39
CA GLU A 90 15.31 16.71 -11.98
C GLU A 90 13.81 16.66 -12.34
N VAL A 91 12.97 16.71 -11.31
CA VAL A 91 11.51 16.66 -11.49
C VAL A 91 10.96 18.07 -11.44
N LEU A 92 10.28 18.48 -12.51
CA LEU A 92 9.67 19.81 -12.66
C LEU A 92 8.19 19.68 -13.04
N GLY A 93 7.44 20.74 -12.79
CA GLY A 93 6.05 20.86 -13.17
C GLY A 93 5.06 20.32 -12.11
N GLU A 94 3.83 20.14 -12.51
CA GLU A 94 2.76 19.62 -11.65
C GLU A 94 2.76 18.10 -11.67
N ILE A 95 2.71 17.48 -10.50
CA ILE A 95 2.79 16.03 -10.34
C ILE A 95 1.47 15.45 -9.85
N THR A 96 1.01 14.44 -10.55
CA THR A 96 -0.02 13.52 -10.08
C THR A 96 0.60 12.15 -9.88
N LEU A 97 0.66 11.69 -8.64
CA LEU A 97 1.12 10.36 -8.28
C LEU A 97 -0.09 9.42 -8.21
N VAL A 98 -0.06 8.36 -8.99
CA VAL A 98 -1.12 7.35 -9.02
C VAL A 98 -0.55 6.04 -8.50
N ILE A 99 -1.16 5.46 -7.47
CA ILE A 99 -0.68 4.24 -6.81
C ILE A 99 -1.77 3.17 -6.91
N ALA A 100 -1.40 1.98 -7.35
CA ALA A 100 -2.32 0.84 -7.40
C ALA A 100 -2.86 0.51 -6.00
N GLY A 101 -4.10 0.09 -5.94
CA GLY A 101 -4.70 -0.47 -4.73
C GLY A 101 -3.93 -1.69 -4.20
N ALA A 102 -4.20 -2.05 -2.97
CA ALA A 102 -3.70 -3.29 -2.41
C ALA A 102 -4.25 -4.46 -3.23
N VAL A 103 -3.37 -5.30 -3.72
CA VAL A 103 -3.78 -6.61 -4.22
C VAL A 103 -3.98 -7.47 -2.97
N THR A 104 -5.23 -7.63 -2.57
CA THR A 104 -5.58 -8.73 -1.68
C THR A 104 -5.45 -9.97 -2.55
N ASP A 105 -4.32 -10.65 -2.47
CA ASP A 105 -4.14 -11.96 -3.13
C ASP A 105 -4.98 -13.00 -2.37
N SER A 106 -6.30 -12.72 -2.34
CA SER A 106 -7.30 -13.61 -1.73
C SER A 106 -7.46 -14.90 -2.53
N ALA A 107 -6.79 -15.01 -3.67
CA ALA A 107 -6.84 -16.21 -4.51
C ALA A 107 -5.86 -17.30 -4.05
N SER A 108 -4.84 -16.98 -3.25
CA SER A 108 -3.86 -17.97 -2.77
C SER A 108 -3.89 -18.17 -1.25
N LEU A 109 -4.41 -17.25 -0.46
CA LEU A 109 -4.47 -17.37 1.00
C LEU A 109 -5.87 -17.78 1.44
N THR A 110 -5.99 -19.04 1.86
CA THR A 110 -7.26 -19.52 2.40
C THR A 110 -7.42 -19.10 3.87
N ALA A 111 -8.68 -19.03 4.34
CA ALA A 111 -8.95 -18.82 5.76
C ALA A 111 -8.25 -19.88 6.63
N ALA A 112 -8.11 -21.11 6.10
CA ALA A 112 -7.41 -22.19 6.76
C ALA A 112 -5.91 -21.91 6.94
N ASP A 113 -5.26 -21.32 5.92
CA ASP A 113 -3.83 -20.96 6.00
C ASP A 113 -3.60 -19.87 7.05
N MET A 114 -4.46 -18.85 7.09
CA MET A 114 -4.39 -17.80 8.11
C MET A 114 -4.52 -18.38 9.53
N VAL A 115 -5.50 -19.28 9.74
CA VAL A 115 -5.73 -19.93 11.02
C VAL A 115 -4.55 -20.81 11.42
N ALA A 116 -4.02 -21.61 10.50
CA ALA A 116 -2.85 -22.44 10.73
C ALA A 116 -1.64 -21.61 11.17
N ARG A 117 -1.38 -20.50 10.48
CA ARG A 117 -0.25 -19.63 10.79
C ARG A 117 -0.41 -18.91 12.15
N VAL A 118 -1.62 -18.46 12.49
CA VAL A 118 -1.90 -17.90 13.82
C VAL A 118 -1.64 -18.93 14.92
N ARG A 119 -2.11 -20.17 14.75
CA ARG A 119 -1.87 -21.26 15.71
C ARG A 119 -0.40 -21.61 15.89
N GLU A 120 0.38 -21.50 14.83
CA GLU A 120 1.84 -21.71 14.89
C GLU A 120 2.49 -20.67 15.80
N PHE A 121 2.18 -19.37 15.64
CA PHE A 121 2.69 -18.32 16.52
C PHE A 121 2.18 -18.45 17.96
N GLU A 122 0.91 -18.82 18.17
CA GLU A 122 0.37 -19.10 19.51
C GLU A 122 1.14 -20.26 20.17
N SER A 123 1.46 -21.32 19.42
CA SER A 123 2.22 -22.47 19.90
C SER A 123 3.68 -22.10 20.24
N ALA A 124 4.22 -21.09 19.55
CA ALA A 124 5.53 -20.54 19.86
C ALA A 124 5.55 -19.57 21.06
N GLY A 125 4.39 -19.41 21.75
CA GLY A 125 4.27 -18.59 22.96
C GLY A 125 3.81 -17.16 22.74
N MET A 126 3.42 -16.79 21.52
CA MET A 126 2.87 -15.47 21.24
C MET A 126 1.40 -15.41 21.67
N ASP A 127 1.00 -14.27 22.25
CA ASP A 127 -0.42 -14.06 22.56
C ASP A 127 -1.24 -13.92 21.26
N ARG A 128 -2.53 -14.27 21.34
CA ARG A 128 -3.43 -14.29 20.17
C ARG A 128 -3.48 -12.98 19.40
N LYS A 129 -3.47 -11.85 20.11
CA LYS A 129 -3.52 -10.54 19.50
C LYS A 129 -2.24 -10.22 18.71
N GLY A 130 -1.09 -10.60 19.26
CA GLY A 130 0.21 -10.50 18.62
C GLY A 130 0.30 -11.42 17.40
N ALA A 131 -0.11 -12.69 17.53
CA ALA A 131 -0.12 -13.64 16.44
C ALA A 131 -0.97 -13.16 15.25
N ILE A 132 -2.18 -12.66 15.50
CA ILE A 132 -3.04 -12.07 14.45
C ILE A 132 -2.39 -10.85 13.79
N ALA A 133 -1.72 -10.00 14.58
CA ALA A 133 -1.04 -8.84 14.04
C ALA A 133 0.14 -9.23 13.14
N THR A 134 0.96 -10.19 13.59
CA THR A 134 2.11 -10.70 12.84
C THR A 134 1.69 -11.37 11.54
N VAL A 135 0.65 -12.22 11.57
CA VAL A 135 0.11 -12.85 10.36
C VAL A 135 -0.46 -11.83 9.39
N ALA A 136 -1.17 -10.81 9.87
CA ALA A 136 -1.68 -9.75 9.02
C ALA A 136 -0.56 -8.96 8.33
N ASP A 137 0.51 -8.67 9.04
CA ASP A 137 1.69 -7.97 8.52
C ASP A 137 2.49 -8.87 7.55
N GLU A 138 2.65 -10.18 7.87
CA GLU A 138 3.34 -11.17 7.02
C GLU A 138 2.67 -11.32 5.66
N PHE A 139 1.34 -11.38 5.64
CA PHE A 139 0.56 -11.56 4.41
C PHE A 139 0.09 -10.25 3.76
N GLY A 140 0.42 -9.10 4.34
CA GLY A 140 0.02 -7.81 3.80
C GLY A 140 -1.49 -7.58 3.77
N ILE A 141 -2.24 -8.17 4.72
CA ILE A 141 -3.69 -8.10 4.79
C ILE A 141 -4.18 -7.37 6.06
N ALA A 142 -5.41 -6.89 6.02
CA ALA A 142 -5.98 -6.21 7.19
C ALA A 142 -6.20 -7.21 8.36
N LYS A 143 -5.80 -6.82 9.59
CA LYS A 143 -5.96 -7.62 10.82
C LYS A 143 -7.37 -8.16 11.03
N ARG A 144 -8.40 -7.41 10.59
CA ARG A 144 -9.80 -7.83 10.67
C ARG A 144 -10.10 -9.11 9.90
N LEU A 145 -9.39 -9.35 8.77
CA LEU A 145 -9.59 -10.55 7.94
C LEU A 145 -9.02 -11.78 8.64
N VAL A 146 -7.82 -11.67 9.21
CA VAL A 146 -7.21 -12.75 10.00
C VAL A 146 -8.07 -13.04 11.24
N TYR A 147 -8.54 -12.00 11.93
CA TYR A 147 -9.41 -12.16 13.09
C TYR A 147 -10.71 -12.88 12.74
N ALA A 148 -11.37 -12.48 11.64
CA ALA A 148 -12.60 -13.13 11.17
C ALA A 148 -12.37 -14.61 10.87
N ALA A 149 -11.29 -14.95 10.14
CA ALA A 149 -10.94 -16.33 9.84
C ALA A 149 -10.74 -17.18 11.11
N VAL A 150 -10.04 -16.65 12.10
CA VAL A 150 -9.80 -17.34 13.38
C VAL A 150 -11.09 -17.53 14.20
N VAL A 151 -11.98 -16.53 14.22
CA VAL A 151 -13.25 -16.61 14.93
C VAL A 151 -14.17 -17.66 14.29
N ASP A 152 -14.26 -17.65 12.95
CA ASP A 152 -15.13 -18.60 12.23
C ASP A 152 -14.62 -20.05 12.36
N ALA A 153 -13.30 -20.26 12.30
CA ALA A 153 -12.73 -21.58 12.54
C ALA A 153 -13.03 -22.13 13.95
N ASN A 154 -13.05 -21.28 14.96
CA ASN A 154 -13.37 -21.70 16.33
C ASN A 154 -14.86 -22.04 16.51
N LYS A 155 -15.77 -21.39 15.77
CA LYS A 155 -17.20 -21.73 15.77
C LYS A 155 -17.48 -23.08 15.12
N MET A 156 -16.68 -23.48 14.13
CA MET A 156 -16.83 -24.75 13.43
C MET A 156 -16.22 -25.93 14.21
N SER A 157 -15.42 -25.67 15.25
CA SER A 157 -14.76 -26.68 16.07
C SER A 157 -15.50 -26.98 17.40
N GLN A 158 -16.66 -26.34 17.62
CA GLN A 158 -17.59 -26.59 18.75
C GLN A 158 -18.86 -27.31 18.28
#